data_c7fa6e44485f300d27be572c6d4520e6
#
_entry.id   c7fa6e44485f300d27be572c6d4520e6
#
_cell.length_a   1.000
_cell.length_b   1.000
_cell.length_c   1.000
_cell.angle_alpha   90.00
_cell.angle_beta   90.00
_cell.angle_gamma   90.00
#
_symmetry.space_group_name_H-M   'P 1'
#
loop_
_entity.id
_entity.type
_entity.pdbx_description
1 polymer ?
#
loop_
_entity_poly.entity_id
_entity_poly.type
_entity_poly.pdbx_seq_one_letter_code
_entity_poly.pdbx_strand_id
1 'polypeptide(L)'
;MPTELHVHVVQDPSRGFTTLPDRLTRGPDVTVCLDSLGEDRIRARLYGPAVPQLHGTEHRVDLHVRPADVRAAAARLCRQWKEHFVDHRPAGDAENAYVNLVDLRSRPPVEVFDIVNELAFVGSELLYGTLLGGTDERVVRFRDYLTEALSGREGLRVRFDSDLHVPWPMVCLEQQLPIQRGVLRPLFGLFLGHRHQIEQTGGAYPWLTGLREAPDVPVVSLNHDDRVDRKGRTRAADVAAVLAKGTRFVERTTHGELVRALARQDLCEQLMYFWCHGHFVANGSQPASLALRLTDNKTIDAQTVRDRRRRFGSESPFQPFVVLNACHAGVPEGGGDHKFLSHALIDSGARGVLGPQIEMPQAFAAEYALEFLTRYLHGTETAGDIAHAVARHFADTLHNPLGLAYALHHGMDTRLERADAHTSDAGQEVAV
;
A
#
# COMPACT_ATOMS: atom_id res chain seq x y z
N MET A 1 28.90 48.81 23.70
CA MET A 1 28.23 48.22 24.88
C MET A 1 27.37 47.09 24.37
N PRO A 2 27.46 45.86 24.88
CA PRO A 2 26.55 44.82 24.48
C PRO A 2 25.15 45.17 25.01
N THR A 3 24.15 45.04 24.13
CA THR A 3 22.75 45.26 24.46
C THR A 3 22.26 44.04 25.23
N GLU A 4 21.86 44.21 26.48
CA GLU A 4 21.24 43.16 27.25
C GLU A 4 19.87 42.84 26.65
N LEU A 5 19.68 41.57 26.29
CA LEU A 5 18.41 41.04 25.84
C LEU A 5 17.56 40.71 27.09
N HIS A 6 16.52 41.48 27.30
CA HIS A 6 15.51 41.17 28.30
C HIS A 6 14.59 40.05 27.77
N VAL A 7 14.72 38.83 28.32
CA VAL A 7 13.85 37.74 28.03
C VAL A 7 12.68 37.72 29.03
N HIS A 8 11.46 37.97 28.55
CA HIS A 8 10.26 37.78 29.33
C HIS A 8 9.76 36.36 29.13
N VAL A 9 9.80 35.55 30.17
CA VAL A 9 9.14 34.23 30.18
C VAL A 9 7.70 34.46 30.59
N VAL A 10 6.78 34.28 29.67
CA VAL A 10 5.34 34.28 29.94
C VAL A 10 4.89 32.86 30.10
N GLN A 11 4.34 32.52 31.28
CA GLN A 11 3.75 31.22 31.51
C GLN A 11 2.40 31.17 30.79
N ASP A 12 2.27 30.33 29.77
CA ASP A 12 1.03 30.15 29.04
C ASP A 12 0.01 29.41 29.93
N PRO A 13 -1.08 30.03 30.34
CA PRO A 13 -2.09 29.39 31.17
C PRO A 13 -3.00 28.44 30.38
N SER A 14 -2.85 28.37 29.05
CA SER A 14 -3.75 27.58 28.18
C SER A 14 -3.59 26.08 28.28
N ARG A 15 -2.56 25.59 28.99
CA ARG A 15 -2.17 24.16 29.02
C ARG A 15 -1.95 23.57 27.61
N GLY A 16 -1.66 24.41 26.61
CA GLY A 16 -1.52 24.03 25.21
C GLY A 16 -0.53 22.90 24.94
N PHE A 17 0.46 22.73 25.81
CA PHE A 17 1.41 21.60 25.74
C PHE A 17 0.96 20.33 26.49
N THR A 18 -0.10 20.39 27.29
CA THR A 18 -0.66 19.22 27.99
C THR A 18 -1.79 18.57 27.22
N THR A 19 -2.27 19.21 26.17
CA THR A 19 -3.28 18.68 25.23
C THR A 19 -2.66 18.40 23.87
N LEU A 20 -1.44 17.84 23.83
CA LEU A 20 -0.97 17.22 22.60
C LEU A 20 -2.00 16.16 22.21
N PRO A 21 -2.48 16.17 20.95
CA PRO A 21 -3.39 15.13 20.48
C PRO A 21 -2.77 13.77 20.80
N ASP A 22 -3.51 12.90 21.45
CA ASP A 22 -3.07 11.71 22.18
C ASP A 22 -2.30 10.66 21.40
N ARG A 23 -1.94 10.89 20.17
CA ARG A 23 -1.17 9.92 19.39
C ARG A 23 -0.18 10.62 18.50
N LEU A 24 1.01 10.84 19.02
CA LEU A 24 2.18 10.99 18.18
C LEU A 24 2.21 9.76 17.27
N THR A 25 1.92 9.94 15.99
CA THR A 25 2.07 8.88 15.01
C THR A 25 3.52 8.42 15.07
N ARG A 26 3.73 7.13 15.37
CA ARG A 26 5.07 6.57 15.37
C ARG A 26 5.60 6.64 13.96
N GLY A 27 6.65 7.41 13.71
CA GLY A 27 7.31 7.50 12.42
C GLY A 27 7.79 6.11 11.92
N PRO A 28 8.20 5.99 10.66
CA PRO A 28 8.78 4.75 10.14
C PRO A 28 10.07 4.40 10.90
N ASP A 29 10.25 3.10 11.17
CA ASP A 29 11.47 2.57 11.79
C ASP A 29 12.64 2.61 10.80
N VAL A 30 12.34 2.45 9.50
CA VAL A 30 13.28 2.52 8.37
C VAL A 30 12.65 3.34 7.25
N THR A 31 13.40 4.28 6.71
CA THR A 31 13.06 4.99 5.48
C THR A 31 14.13 4.78 4.43
N VAL A 32 13.74 4.33 3.26
CA VAL A 32 14.59 4.17 2.08
C VAL A 32 14.11 5.15 1.02
N CYS A 33 14.93 6.17 0.70
CA CYS A 33 14.63 7.08 -0.40
C CYS A 33 15.41 6.67 -1.64
N LEU A 34 14.74 6.64 -2.78
CA LEU A 34 15.32 6.28 -4.07
C LEU A 34 14.91 7.31 -5.13
N ASP A 35 15.82 8.22 -5.44
CA ASP A 35 15.59 9.33 -6.35
C ASP A 35 16.31 9.06 -7.68
N SER A 36 15.61 9.06 -8.80
CA SER A 36 16.22 8.98 -10.13
C SER A 36 17.09 10.20 -10.42
N LEU A 37 18.36 9.99 -10.75
CA LEU A 37 19.31 11.02 -11.17
C LEU A 37 19.57 10.92 -12.68
N GLY A 38 18.59 11.36 -13.47
CA GLY A 38 18.63 11.18 -14.92
C GLY A 38 18.31 9.75 -15.33
N GLU A 39 18.93 9.28 -16.42
CA GLU A 39 18.58 7.99 -17.04
C GLU A 39 19.46 6.82 -16.58
N ASP A 40 20.60 7.10 -15.93
CA ASP A 40 21.67 6.13 -15.66
C ASP A 40 21.98 5.88 -14.18
N ARG A 41 21.38 6.67 -13.27
CA ARG A 41 21.70 6.58 -11.83
C ARG A 41 20.48 6.78 -10.95
N ILE A 42 20.58 6.20 -9.75
CA ILE A 42 19.61 6.36 -8.68
C ILE A 42 20.38 6.76 -7.41
N ARG A 43 19.93 7.81 -6.74
CA ARG A 43 20.41 8.15 -5.40
C ARG A 43 19.61 7.39 -4.37
N ALA A 44 20.32 6.59 -3.58
CA ALA A 44 19.74 5.88 -2.45
C ALA A 44 20.15 6.55 -1.13
N ARG A 45 19.18 6.70 -0.22
CA ARG A 45 19.36 7.18 1.14
C ARG A 45 18.64 6.25 2.10
N LEU A 46 19.27 5.97 3.25
CA LEU A 46 18.73 5.07 4.26
C LEU A 46 18.86 5.74 5.63
N TYR A 47 17.76 5.85 6.36
CA TYR A 47 17.73 6.42 7.71
C TYR A 47 16.52 5.89 8.49
N GLY A 48 16.55 6.11 9.80
CA GLY A 48 15.48 5.74 10.72
C GLY A 48 16.04 5.13 12.01
N PRO A 49 15.19 5.00 13.04
CA PRO A 49 15.66 4.51 14.36
C PRO A 49 16.12 3.05 14.35
N ALA A 50 15.70 2.22 13.37
CA ALA A 50 16.14 0.83 13.24
C ALA A 50 17.37 0.66 12.33
N VAL A 51 17.86 1.74 11.71
CA VAL A 51 19.04 1.68 10.85
C VAL A 51 20.31 1.77 11.72
N PRO A 52 21.32 0.89 11.51
CA PRO A 52 22.59 0.99 12.20
C PRO A 52 23.22 2.37 11.99
N GLN A 53 23.42 3.13 13.07
CA GLN A 53 23.98 4.48 12.99
C GLN A 53 25.43 4.48 13.40
N LEU A 54 26.32 4.84 12.47
CA LEU A 54 27.66 5.28 12.77
C LEU A 54 27.67 6.82 12.86
N HIS A 55 27.68 7.36 14.08
CA HIS A 55 27.80 8.79 14.36
C HIS A 55 26.72 9.72 13.78
N GLY A 56 25.47 9.26 13.69
CA GLY A 56 24.32 10.12 13.34
C GLY A 56 24.27 10.58 11.89
N THR A 57 24.98 9.92 10.99
CA THR A 57 24.98 10.24 9.56
C THR A 57 23.97 9.39 8.77
N GLU A 58 23.31 10.02 7.83
CA GLU A 58 22.49 9.37 6.81
C GLU A 58 23.37 8.51 5.91
N HIS A 59 22.97 7.25 5.68
CA HIS A 59 23.63 6.41 4.68
C HIS A 59 23.18 6.83 3.29
N ARG A 60 24.12 7.26 2.45
CA ARG A 60 23.86 7.75 1.11
C ARG A 60 24.82 7.16 0.10
N VAL A 61 24.28 6.75 -1.05
CA VAL A 61 25.04 6.23 -2.19
C VAL A 61 24.36 6.59 -3.51
N ASP A 62 25.14 6.82 -4.55
CA ASP A 62 24.65 6.92 -5.92
C ASP A 62 24.85 5.55 -6.59
N LEU A 63 23.75 4.89 -6.93
CA LEU A 63 23.72 3.58 -7.57
C LEU A 63 23.85 3.77 -9.09
N HIS A 64 24.80 3.06 -9.70
CA HIS A 64 25.01 3.06 -11.16
C HIS A 64 24.10 2.02 -11.82
N VAL A 65 22.79 2.23 -11.71
CA VAL A 65 21.75 1.41 -12.31
C VAL A 65 20.71 2.32 -12.97
N ARG A 66 20.26 1.95 -14.15
CA ARG A 66 19.26 2.73 -14.86
C ARG A 66 17.88 2.52 -14.22
N PRO A 67 17.11 3.59 -13.95
CA PRO A 67 15.74 3.46 -13.47
C PRO A 67 14.86 2.56 -14.36
N ALA A 68 15.14 2.52 -15.67
CA ALA A 68 14.46 1.64 -16.63
C ALA A 68 14.71 0.15 -16.35
N ASP A 69 15.93 -0.23 -15.95
CA ASP A 69 16.26 -1.63 -15.64
C ASP A 69 15.54 -2.10 -14.36
N VAL A 70 15.47 -1.23 -13.35
CA VAL A 70 14.70 -1.50 -12.12
C VAL A 70 13.22 -1.66 -12.43
N ARG A 71 12.63 -0.78 -13.25
CA ARG A 71 11.23 -0.91 -13.68
C ARG A 71 10.99 -2.20 -14.47
N ALA A 72 11.90 -2.58 -15.35
CA ALA A 72 11.80 -3.83 -16.11
C ALA A 72 11.86 -5.07 -15.21
N ALA A 73 12.74 -5.06 -14.20
CA ALA A 73 12.84 -6.14 -13.22
C ALA A 73 11.57 -6.21 -12.33
N ALA A 74 11.04 -5.07 -11.89
CA ALA A 74 9.77 -5.00 -11.16
C ALA A 74 8.58 -5.53 -11.98
N ALA A 75 8.50 -5.15 -13.27
CA ALA A 75 7.48 -5.67 -14.18
C ALA A 75 7.62 -7.20 -14.41
N ARG A 76 8.85 -7.72 -14.47
CA ARG A 76 9.10 -9.16 -14.55
C ARG A 76 8.62 -9.88 -13.30
N LEU A 77 8.88 -9.35 -12.10
CA LEU A 77 8.40 -9.91 -10.84
C LEU A 77 6.86 -9.98 -10.83
N CYS A 78 6.18 -8.88 -11.13
CA CYS A 78 4.71 -8.84 -11.22
C CYS A 78 4.16 -9.84 -12.23
N ARG A 79 4.81 -9.99 -13.41
CA ARG A 79 4.42 -10.95 -14.45
C ARG A 79 4.49 -12.38 -13.96
N GLN A 80 5.58 -12.78 -13.28
CA GLN A 80 5.73 -14.15 -12.74
C GLN A 80 4.69 -14.45 -11.66
N TRP A 81 4.39 -13.49 -10.78
CA TRP A 81 3.29 -13.65 -9.83
C TRP A 81 1.96 -13.88 -10.53
N LYS A 82 1.66 -13.11 -11.58
CA LYS A 82 0.45 -13.29 -12.38
C LYS A 82 0.44 -14.67 -13.07
N GLU A 83 1.52 -15.06 -13.72
CA GLU A 83 1.65 -16.34 -14.40
C GLU A 83 1.39 -17.53 -13.46
N HIS A 84 1.94 -17.52 -12.25
CA HIS A 84 1.79 -18.60 -11.30
C HIS A 84 0.42 -18.64 -10.61
N PHE A 85 -0.15 -17.51 -10.22
CA PHE A 85 -1.36 -17.50 -9.38
C PHE A 85 -2.63 -17.07 -10.13
N VAL A 86 -2.54 -16.41 -11.26
CA VAL A 86 -3.70 -15.94 -12.02
C VAL A 86 -3.89 -16.70 -13.32
N ASP A 87 -2.82 -16.88 -14.10
CA ASP A 87 -2.90 -17.48 -15.43
C ASP A 87 -2.69 -19.01 -15.40
N HIS A 88 -2.06 -19.54 -14.35
CA HIS A 88 -1.79 -20.97 -14.23
C HIS A 88 -3.08 -21.79 -14.28
N ARG A 89 -3.13 -22.74 -15.21
CA ARG A 89 -4.23 -23.70 -15.38
C ARG A 89 -3.65 -25.11 -15.34
N PRO A 90 -3.88 -25.86 -14.26
CA PRO A 90 -3.47 -27.27 -14.21
C PRO A 90 -4.13 -28.05 -15.37
N ALA A 91 -3.37 -28.92 -16.02
CA ALA A 91 -3.89 -29.72 -17.10
C ALA A 91 -5.03 -30.65 -16.60
N GLY A 92 -6.23 -30.48 -17.16
CA GLY A 92 -7.40 -31.33 -16.85
C GLY A 92 -8.22 -30.90 -15.62
N ASP A 93 -7.85 -29.83 -14.90
CA ASP A 93 -8.53 -29.44 -13.66
C ASP A 93 -8.72 -27.91 -13.57
N ALA A 94 -9.64 -27.39 -14.35
CA ALA A 94 -9.91 -25.96 -14.37
C ALA A 94 -10.55 -25.42 -13.05
N GLU A 95 -11.24 -26.28 -12.29
CA GLU A 95 -11.88 -25.87 -11.02
C GLU A 95 -10.84 -25.66 -9.90
N ASN A 96 -9.76 -26.41 -9.94
CA ASN A 96 -8.65 -26.33 -8.98
C ASN A 96 -7.51 -25.39 -9.43
N ALA A 97 -7.73 -24.56 -10.45
CA ALA A 97 -6.77 -23.50 -10.79
C ALA A 97 -6.61 -22.51 -9.62
N TYR A 98 -5.39 -22.04 -9.35
CA TYR A 98 -5.10 -21.12 -8.25
C TYR A 98 -5.99 -19.87 -8.26
N VAL A 99 -6.38 -19.40 -9.44
CA VAL A 99 -7.30 -18.24 -9.61
C VAL A 99 -8.66 -18.45 -8.95
N ASN A 100 -9.09 -19.69 -8.71
CA ASN A 100 -10.37 -20.02 -8.10
C ASN A 100 -10.24 -20.32 -6.59
N LEU A 101 -9.01 -20.40 -6.07
CA LEU A 101 -8.74 -20.84 -4.70
C LEU A 101 -8.25 -19.68 -3.83
N VAL A 102 -8.92 -19.46 -2.73
CA VAL A 102 -8.45 -18.55 -1.67
C VAL A 102 -7.58 -19.34 -0.68
N ASP A 103 -7.99 -20.55 -0.35
CA ASP A 103 -7.28 -21.46 0.56
C ASP A 103 -6.48 -22.48 -0.25
N LEU A 104 -5.15 -22.39 -0.19
CA LEU A 104 -4.23 -23.27 -0.89
C LEU A 104 -3.74 -24.48 -0.04
N ARG A 105 -4.27 -24.68 1.18
CA ARG A 105 -3.91 -25.82 2.04
C ARG A 105 -4.34 -27.16 1.44
N SER A 106 -5.30 -27.16 0.54
CA SER A 106 -5.70 -28.34 -0.24
C SER A 106 -4.65 -28.77 -1.27
N ARG A 107 -3.71 -27.87 -1.61
CA ARG A 107 -2.60 -28.17 -2.54
C ARG A 107 -1.44 -28.81 -1.80
N PRO A 108 -0.64 -29.66 -2.47
CA PRO A 108 0.57 -30.21 -1.86
C PRO A 108 1.50 -29.05 -1.41
N PRO A 109 1.96 -29.03 -0.14
CA PRO A 109 2.83 -27.95 0.34
C PRO A 109 4.12 -27.79 -0.48
N VAL A 110 4.61 -28.86 -1.08
CA VAL A 110 5.80 -28.83 -1.94
C VAL A 110 5.54 -28.06 -3.24
N GLU A 111 4.36 -28.19 -3.83
CA GLU A 111 3.97 -27.45 -5.04
C GLU A 111 3.93 -25.95 -4.78
N VAL A 112 3.25 -25.53 -3.72
CA VAL A 112 3.19 -24.12 -3.31
C VAL A 112 4.59 -23.60 -2.96
N PHE A 113 5.40 -24.44 -2.26
CA PHE A 113 6.77 -24.09 -1.90
C PHE A 113 7.62 -23.81 -3.15
N ASP A 114 7.59 -24.67 -4.15
CA ASP A 114 8.42 -24.53 -5.34
C ASP A 114 8.10 -23.21 -6.08
N ILE A 115 6.82 -22.87 -6.21
CA ILE A 115 6.37 -21.61 -6.81
C ILE A 115 6.83 -20.40 -5.97
N VAL A 116 6.57 -20.40 -4.67
CA VAL A 116 6.92 -19.29 -3.78
C VAL A 116 8.43 -19.10 -3.69
N ASN A 117 9.20 -20.21 -3.75
CA ASN A 117 10.67 -20.15 -3.76
C ASN A 117 11.22 -19.51 -5.06
N GLU A 118 10.62 -19.81 -6.21
CA GLU A 118 10.94 -19.14 -7.47
C GLU A 118 10.66 -17.65 -7.40
N LEU A 119 9.48 -17.26 -6.89
CA LEU A 119 9.11 -15.85 -6.70
C LEU A 119 10.01 -15.14 -5.70
N ALA A 120 10.42 -15.82 -4.61
CA ALA A 120 11.36 -15.25 -3.64
C ALA A 120 12.73 -15.00 -4.28
N PHE A 121 13.22 -15.93 -5.11
CA PHE A 121 14.46 -15.73 -5.88
C PHE A 121 14.36 -14.49 -6.78
N VAL A 122 13.29 -14.34 -7.57
CA VAL A 122 13.12 -13.18 -8.44
C VAL A 122 12.95 -11.88 -7.66
N GLY A 123 12.27 -11.92 -6.51
CA GLY A 123 12.14 -10.79 -5.60
C GLY A 123 13.48 -10.34 -5.01
N SER A 124 14.36 -11.30 -4.66
CA SER A 124 15.71 -11.00 -4.18
C SER A 124 16.63 -10.50 -5.30
N GLU A 125 16.54 -11.06 -6.51
CA GLU A 125 17.27 -10.59 -7.68
C GLU A 125 16.92 -9.14 -8.05
N LEU A 126 15.67 -8.71 -7.87
CA LEU A 126 15.30 -7.31 -8.05
C LEU A 126 16.05 -6.40 -7.08
N LEU A 127 16.14 -6.79 -5.81
CA LEU A 127 16.80 -5.98 -4.77
C LEU A 127 18.33 -6.05 -4.87
N TYR A 128 18.89 -7.25 -4.86
CA TYR A 128 20.34 -7.48 -4.74
C TYR A 128 21.05 -7.57 -6.09
N GLY A 129 20.44 -8.18 -7.09
CA GLY A 129 21.01 -8.30 -8.43
C GLY A 129 20.86 -7.05 -9.28
N THR A 130 19.66 -6.43 -9.24
CA THR A 130 19.37 -5.27 -10.11
C THR A 130 19.61 -3.94 -9.39
N LEU A 131 18.93 -3.68 -8.27
CA LEU A 131 18.98 -2.35 -7.62
C LEU A 131 20.32 -2.14 -6.88
N LEU A 132 20.78 -3.11 -6.11
CA LEU A 132 21.94 -3.04 -5.24
C LEU A 132 23.10 -3.93 -5.72
N GLY A 133 23.11 -4.36 -6.98
CA GLY A 133 24.06 -5.31 -7.55
C GLY A 133 25.47 -4.76 -7.79
N GLY A 134 25.73 -3.49 -7.49
CA GLY A 134 27.03 -2.87 -7.66
C GLY A 134 28.10 -3.46 -6.75
N THR A 135 29.36 -3.50 -7.23
CA THR A 135 30.54 -3.99 -6.51
C THR A 135 31.35 -2.87 -5.86
N ASP A 136 30.97 -1.61 -6.05
CA ASP A 136 31.57 -0.47 -5.35
C ASP A 136 31.41 -0.62 -3.84
N GLU A 137 32.46 -0.34 -3.08
CA GLU A 137 32.48 -0.51 -1.62
C GLU A 137 31.37 0.25 -0.90
N ARG A 138 30.96 1.42 -1.42
CA ARG A 138 29.88 2.21 -0.84
C ARG A 138 28.52 1.55 -1.08
N VAL A 139 28.32 0.95 -2.27
CA VAL A 139 27.10 0.20 -2.60
C VAL A 139 27.01 -1.06 -1.76
N VAL A 140 28.13 -1.81 -1.62
CA VAL A 140 28.18 -3.01 -0.77
C VAL A 140 27.85 -2.64 0.68
N ARG A 141 28.45 -1.59 1.23
CA ARG A 141 28.19 -1.12 2.59
C ARG A 141 26.73 -0.67 2.78
N PHE A 142 26.17 0.05 1.82
CA PHE A 142 24.75 0.47 1.86
C PHE A 142 23.84 -0.75 1.85
N ARG A 143 24.11 -1.73 0.98
CA ARG A 143 23.37 -3.00 0.91
C ARG A 143 23.41 -3.75 2.24
N ASP A 144 24.60 -3.85 2.87
CA ASP A 144 24.77 -4.54 4.13
C ASP A 144 23.95 -3.87 5.25
N TYR A 145 24.00 -2.53 5.36
CA TYR A 145 23.19 -1.79 6.34
C TYR A 145 21.69 -1.93 6.10
N LEU A 146 21.25 -1.88 4.84
CA LEU A 146 19.83 -2.09 4.51
C LEU A 146 19.40 -3.52 4.88
N THR A 147 20.22 -4.50 4.54
CA THR A 147 19.95 -5.91 4.85
C THR A 147 19.91 -6.13 6.36
N GLU A 148 20.86 -5.59 7.11
CA GLU A 148 20.89 -5.68 8.58
C GLU A 148 19.65 -5.03 9.20
N ALA A 149 19.29 -3.82 8.77
CA ALA A 149 18.10 -3.12 9.25
C ALA A 149 16.81 -3.93 9.01
N LEU A 150 16.67 -4.53 7.81
CA LEU A 150 15.46 -5.27 7.44
C LEU A 150 15.43 -6.72 7.95
N SER A 151 16.60 -7.36 8.19
CA SER A 151 16.67 -8.74 8.69
C SER A 151 16.69 -8.85 10.21
N GLY A 152 17.16 -7.83 10.91
CA GLY A 152 17.41 -7.86 12.36
C GLY A 152 16.16 -8.02 13.21
N ARG A 153 15.01 -7.48 12.79
CA ARG A 153 13.74 -7.55 13.51
C ARG A 153 12.56 -7.64 12.54
N GLU A 154 11.52 -8.38 12.91
CA GLU A 154 10.23 -8.38 12.21
C GLU A 154 9.30 -7.26 12.72
N GLY A 155 8.26 -6.95 11.95
CA GLY A 155 7.23 -5.99 12.33
C GLY A 155 7.70 -4.54 12.33
N LEU A 156 8.77 -4.21 11.59
CA LEU A 156 9.19 -2.84 11.37
C LEU A 156 8.19 -2.09 10.50
N ARG A 157 8.12 -0.79 10.68
CA ARG A 157 7.43 0.15 9.82
C ARG A 157 8.43 0.70 8.81
N VAL A 158 8.31 0.26 7.55
CA VAL A 158 9.27 0.58 6.49
C VAL A 158 8.61 1.46 5.45
N ARG A 159 9.20 2.61 5.18
CA ARG A 159 8.79 3.52 4.13
C ARG A 159 9.78 3.48 2.98
N PHE A 160 9.27 3.22 1.79
CA PHE A 160 10.00 3.42 0.54
C PHE A 160 9.50 4.70 -0.11
N ASP A 161 10.32 5.75 -0.06
CA ASP A 161 10.07 7.02 -0.72
C ASP A 161 10.82 7.05 -2.05
N SER A 162 10.08 6.88 -3.15
CA SER A 162 10.71 6.61 -4.43
C SER A 162 9.86 7.05 -5.62
N ASP A 163 10.53 7.56 -6.65
CA ASP A 163 9.95 7.75 -7.98
C ASP A 163 9.99 6.47 -8.84
N LEU A 164 10.61 5.41 -8.34
CA LEU A 164 10.61 4.08 -8.95
C LEU A 164 9.36 3.31 -8.55
N HIS A 165 8.76 2.64 -9.52
CA HIS A 165 7.62 1.77 -9.26
C HIS A 165 8.09 0.34 -9.00
N VAL A 166 8.28 0.02 -7.71
CA VAL A 166 8.72 -1.31 -7.25
C VAL A 166 7.62 -1.90 -6.36
N PRO A 167 7.19 -3.15 -6.57
CA PRO A 167 6.20 -3.82 -5.73
C PRO A 167 6.85 -4.29 -4.42
N TRP A 168 7.21 -3.35 -3.54
CA TRP A 168 8.04 -3.59 -2.35
C TRP A 168 7.56 -4.73 -1.46
N PRO A 169 6.26 -4.96 -1.24
CA PRO A 169 5.84 -6.11 -0.43
C PRO A 169 6.20 -7.47 -1.02
N MET A 170 6.39 -7.53 -2.37
CA MET A 170 6.76 -8.74 -3.11
C MET A 170 8.29 -8.94 -3.25
N VAL A 171 9.07 -7.93 -2.85
CA VAL A 171 10.54 -8.00 -2.83
C VAL A 171 11.01 -8.85 -1.66
N CYS A 172 12.12 -9.57 -1.84
CA CYS A 172 12.63 -10.52 -0.85
C CYS A 172 14.03 -10.18 -0.37
N LEU A 173 14.29 -10.51 0.88
CA LEU A 173 15.64 -10.65 1.41
C LEU A 173 16.31 -11.89 0.84
N GLU A 174 17.64 -11.87 0.74
CA GLU A 174 18.39 -13.08 0.36
C GLU A 174 18.23 -14.18 1.43
N GLN A 175 18.07 -15.40 0.95
CA GLN A 175 18.01 -16.56 1.81
C GLN A 175 19.41 -16.84 2.39
N GLN A 176 19.57 -16.67 3.69
CA GLN A 176 20.84 -16.88 4.40
C GLN A 176 21.11 -18.37 4.70
N LEU A 177 20.07 -19.15 4.94
CA LEU A 177 20.15 -20.56 5.30
C LEU A 177 19.21 -21.39 4.44
N PRO A 178 19.55 -22.65 4.13
CA PRO A 178 18.64 -23.53 3.40
C PRO A 178 17.31 -23.70 4.12
N ILE A 179 16.20 -23.49 3.41
CA ILE A 179 14.84 -23.74 3.90
C ILE A 179 14.42 -25.15 3.46
N GLN A 180 13.89 -25.93 4.39
CA GLN A 180 13.40 -27.27 4.09
C GLN A 180 12.24 -27.20 3.10
N ARG A 181 12.34 -27.94 1.99
CA ARG A 181 11.32 -27.98 0.95
C ARG A 181 9.97 -28.43 1.51
N GLY A 182 8.92 -27.66 1.22
CA GLY A 182 7.57 -27.85 1.73
C GLY A 182 7.27 -27.11 3.03
N VAL A 183 8.25 -26.46 3.69
CA VAL A 183 8.04 -25.62 4.87
C VAL A 183 7.87 -24.15 4.43
N LEU A 184 6.62 -23.69 4.36
CA LEU A 184 6.27 -22.40 3.73
C LEU A 184 6.58 -21.18 4.60
N ARG A 185 6.36 -21.24 5.92
CA ARG A 185 6.44 -20.09 6.80
C ARG A 185 7.80 -19.37 6.80
N PRO A 186 8.96 -20.07 6.88
CA PRO A 186 10.25 -19.42 6.76
C PRO A 186 10.47 -18.81 5.37
N LEU A 187 9.89 -19.41 4.33
CA LEU A 187 9.97 -18.90 2.96
C LEU A 187 9.16 -17.61 2.79
N PHE A 188 7.93 -17.53 3.34
CA PHE A 188 7.17 -16.31 3.37
C PHE A 188 7.89 -15.19 4.15
N GLY A 189 8.62 -15.54 5.20
CA GLY A 189 9.41 -14.60 5.99
C GLY A 189 10.55 -13.91 5.24
N LEU A 190 10.86 -14.31 3.99
CA LEU A 190 11.81 -13.60 3.13
C LEU A 190 11.17 -12.37 2.47
N PHE A 191 9.86 -12.38 2.24
CA PHE A 191 9.15 -11.27 1.60
C PHE A 191 9.02 -10.09 2.55
N LEU A 192 9.36 -8.89 2.06
CA LEU A 192 9.30 -7.67 2.86
C LEU A 192 7.89 -7.40 3.39
N GLY A 193 6.84 -7.64 2.58
CA GLY A 193 5.46 -7.42 2.99
C GLY A 193 4.92 -8.44 4.00
N HIS A 194 5.53 -9.62 4.12
CA HIS A 194 5.23 -10.57 5.19
C HIS A 194 5.96 -10.18 6.47
N ARG A 195 7.20 -9.71 6.33
CA ARG A 195 8.09 -9.42 7.44
C ARG A 195 7.78 -8.07 8.11
N HIS A 196 7.37 -7.06 7.32
CA HIS A 196 7.25 -5.68 7.74
C HIS A 196 5.95 -5.04 7.26
N GLN A 197 5.57 -3.95 7.94
CA GLN A 197 4.57 -3.02 7.41
C GLN A 197 5.23 -2.15 6.35
N ILE A 198 4.77 -2.20 5.12
CA ILE A 198 5.36 -1.49 3.99
C ILE A 198 4.44 -0.36 3.53
N GLU A 199 5.00 0.85 3.45
CA GLU A 199 4.37 2.00 2.82
C GLU A 199 5.23 2.49 1.66
N GLN A 200 4.58 2.79 0.55
CA GLN A 200 5.22 3.45 -0.58
C GLN A 200 4.81 4.92 -0.60
N THR A 201 5.79 5.80 -0.71
CA THR A 201 5.57 7.20 -0.99
C THR A 201 6.36 7.55 -2.26
N GLY A 202 6.03 8.60 -2.93
CA GLY A 202 6.73 8.89 -4.19
C GLY A 202 6.56 10.33 -4.60
N GLY A 203 7.29 11.21 -3.98
CA GLY A 203 7.25 12.64 -4.20
C GLY A 203 6.69 13.42 -3.03
N ALA A 204 6.54 14.73 -3.21
CA ALA A 204 5.97 15.60 -2.19
C ALA A 204 4.48 15.33 -2.06
N TYR A 205 4.08 14.70 -0.97
CA TYR A 205 2.67 14.64 -0.60
C TYR A 205 2.22 15.93 0.05
N PRO A 206 1.00 16.42 -0.23
CA PRO A 206 0.47 17.58 0.47
C PRO A 206 0.42 17.29 1.96
N TRP A 207 0.90 18.23 2.76
CA TRP A 207 0.70 18.18 4.20
C TRP A 207 -0.79 18.18 4.47
N LEU A 208 -1.28 17.13 5.10
CA LEU A 208 -2.65 17.09 5.59
C LEU A 208 -2.73 18.00 6.81
N THR A 209 -2.97 19.30 6.56
CA THR A 209 -3.19 20.28 7.60
C THR A 209 -4.60 20.11 8.16
N GLY A 210 -4.68 19.71 9.41
CA GLY A 210 -5.91 19.66 10.17
C GLY A 210 -6.51 18.25 10.28
N LEU A 211 -6.40 17.69 11.47
CA LEU A 211 -7.33 16.66 11.93
C LEU A 211 -8.71 17.30 11.93
N ARG A 212 -9.62 16.78 11.12
CA ARG A 212 -11.03 17.18 11.19
C ARG A 212 -11.69 16.42 12.30
N GLU A 213 -12.68 17.05 12.91
CA GLU A 213 -13.58 16.34 13.83
C GLU A 213 -14.16 15.13 13.13
N ALA A 214 -14.02 13.98 13.78
CA ALA A 214 -14.59 12.74 13.29
C ALA A 214 -16.12 12.86 13.26
N PRO A 215 -16.80 12.49 12.16
CA PRO A 215 -18.25 12.51 12.16
C PRO A 215 -18.78 11.39 13.06
N ASP A 216 -19.96 11.61 13.67
CA ASP A 216 -20.65 10.62 14.49
C ASP A 216 -20.87 9.30 13.71
N VAL A 217 -21.21 9.43 12.43
CA VAL A 217 -21.41 8.30 11.52
C VAL A 217 -20.48 8.43 10.33
N PRO A 218 -19.53 7.49 10.14
CA PRO A 218 -18.62 7.52 9.01
C PRO A 218 -19.34 7.48 7.66
N VAL A 219 -18.83 8.26 6.70
CA VAL A 219 -19.31 8.24 5.30
C VAL A 219 -18.44 7.31 4.50
N VAL A 220 -19.05 6.30 3.92
CA VAL A 220 -18.36 5.25 3.18
C VAL A 220 -18.99 5.06 1.81
N SER A 221 -18.18 4.91 0.76
CA SER A 221 -18.72 4.62 -0.57
C SER A 221 -18.21 3.30 -1.17
N LEU A 222 -19.11 2.64 -1.87
CA LEU A 222 -18.85 1.55 -2.80
C LEU A 222 -19.00 2.07 -4.23
N ASN A 223 -17.90 2.04 -4.99
CA ASN A 223 -17.88 2.43 -6.39
C ASN A 223 -17.60 1.16 -7.21
N HIS A 224 -18.60 0.62 -7.87
CA HIS A 224 -18.46 -0.71 -8.47
C HIS A 224 -19.05 -0.84 -9.87
N ASP A 225 -18.57 -1.85 -10.57
CA ASP A 225 -19.19 -2.35 -11.80
C ASP A 225 -20.15 -3.48 -11.42
N ASP A 226 -21.44 -3.30 -11.65
CA ASP A 226 -22.50 -4.27 -11.34
C ASP A 226 -22.39 -5.57 -12.14
N ARG A 227 -21.52 -5.60 -13.15
CA ARG A 227 -21.23 -6.80 -13.94
C ARG A 227 -20.18 -7.70 -13.30
N VAL A 228 -19.35 -7.15 -12.39
CA VAL A 228 -18.39 -7.95 -11.62
C VAL A 228 -19.17 -8.81 -10.65
N ASP A 229 -18.88 -10.12 -10.66
CA ASP A 229 -19.52 -11.13 -9.82
C ASP A 229 -21.06 -11.29 -10.03
N ARG A 230 -21.59 -11.05 -11.22
CA ARG A 230 -23.03 -11.29 -11.53
C ARG A 230 -23.52 -12.70 -11.17
N LYS A 231 -22.61 -13.65 -11.10
CA LYS A 231 -22.94 -15.05 -10.79
C LYS A 231 -22.94 -15.35 -9.29
N GLY A 232 -22.63 -14.36 -8.45
CA GLY A 232 -22.56 -14.50 -6.99
C GLY A 232 -21.55 -15.58 -6.55
N ARG A 233 -20.39 -15.66 -7.22
CA ARG A 233 -19.36 -16.67 -6.92
C ARG A 233 -18.34 -16.18 -5.91
N THR A 234 -18.36 -14.88 -5.58
CA THR A 234 -17.46 -14.28 -4.60
C THR A 234 -18.26 -13.75 -3.42
N ARG A 235 -17.55 -13.24 -2.42
CA ARG A 235 -18.17 -12.61 -1.26
C ARG A 235 -18.40 -11.08 -1.41
N ALA A 236 -18.59 -10.60 -2.64
CA ALA A 236 -18.80 -9.18 -2.92
C ALA A 236 -20.02 -8.61 -2.19
N ALA A 237 -21.11 -9.40 -2.07
CA ALA A 237 -22.30 -9.01 -1.31
C ALA A 237 -22.02 -8.84 0.19
N ASP A 238 -21.16 -9.71 0.78
CA ASP A 238 -20.75 -9.58 2.18
C ASP A 238 -19.92 -8.32 2.39
N VAL A 239 -19.04 -7.99 1.44
CA VAL A 239 -18.26 -6.75 1.46
C VAL A 239 -19.18 -5.53 1.46
N ALA A 240 -20.19 -5.48 0.57
CA ALA A 240 -21.16 -4.40 0.55
C ALA A 240 -21.96 -4.29 1.86
N ALA A 241 -22.35 -5.43 2.45
CA ALA A 241 -23.04 -5.47 3.75
C ALA A 241 -22.16 -4.93 4.89
N VAL A 242 -20.87 -5.28 4.90
CA VAL A 242 -19.91 -4.76 5.89
C VAL A 242 -19.72 -3.25 5.74
N LEU A 243 -19.60 -2.74 4.52
CA LEU A 243 -19.48 -1.30 4.25
C LEU A 243 -20.72 -0.52 4.70
N ALA A 244 -21.93 -1.09 4.55
CA ALA A 244 -23.17 -0.45 4.94
C ALA A 244 -23.41 -0.46 6.46
N LYS A 245 -22.78 -1.36 7.21
CA LYS A 245 -23.05 -1.55 8.64
C LYS A 245 -22.50 -0.40 9.49
N GLY A 246 -23.40 0.38 10.10
CA GLY A 246 -23.04 1.48 11.01
C GLY A 246 -22.32 2.64 10.31
N THR A 247 -22.61 2.86 9.02
CA THR A 247 -22.06 3.93 8.21
C THR A 247 -23.15 4.66 7.42
N ARG A 248 -22.87 5.87 6.96
CA ARG A 248 -23.63 6.52 5.91
C ARG A 248 -23.10 5.98 4.57
N PHE A 249 -23.74 4.94 4.08
CA PHE A 249 -23.34 4.20 2.90
C PHE A 249 -23.82 4.88 1.62
N VAL A 250 -22.90 5.01 0.66
CA VAL A 250 -23.17 5.59 -0.67
C VAL A 250 -22.71 4.60 -1.73
N GLU A 251 -23.59 4.24 -2.65
CA GLU A 251 -23.30 3.34 -3.75
C GLU A 251 -23.27 4.11 -5.07
N ARG A 252 -22.28 3.80 -5.95
CA ARG A 252 -22.16 4.36 -7.29
C ARG A 252 -21.74 3.28 -8.27
N THR A 253 -22.46 3.20 -9.38
CA THR A 253 -22.21 2.19 -10.42
C THR A 253 -21.77 2.80 -11.74
N THR A 254 -21.82 4.11 -11.89
CA THR A 254 -21.51 4.78 -13.15
C THR A 254 -20.42 5.84 -13.02
N HIS A 255 -19.64 6.01 -14.08
CA HIS A 255 -18.69 7.11 -14.22
C HIS A 255 -19.35 8.48 -13.93
N GLY A 256 -20.56 8.70 -14.46
CA GLY A 256 -21.24 9.99 -14.28
C GLY A 256 -21.55 10.30 -12.81
N GLU A 257 -21.91 9.31 -12.00
CA GLU A 257 -22.16 9.47 -10.57
C GLU A 257 -20.85 9.79 -9.82
N LEU A 258 -19.77 9.02 -10.08
CA LEU A 258 -18.49 9.25 -9.43
C LEU A 258 -17.89 10.62 -9.81
N VAL A 259 -17.92 10.99 -11.10
CA VAL A 259 -17.41 12.29 -11.56
C VAL A 259 -18.19 13.46 -10.96
N ARG A 260 -19.51 13.34 -10.82
CA ARG A 260 -20.32 14.35 -10.12
C ARG A 260 -19.96 14.45 -8.65
N ALA A 261 -19.72 13.31 -7.98
CA ALA A 261 -19.28 13.30 -6.60
C ALA A 261 -17.90 13.97 -6.44
N LEU A 262 -16.92 13.59 -7.26
CA LEU A 262 -15.57 14.18 -7.25
C LEU A 262 -15.60 15.68 -7.56
N ALA A 263 -16.62 16.19 -8.26
CA ALA A 263 -16.78 17.60 -8.58
C ALA A 263 -17.41 18.43 -7.44
N ARG A 264 -17.77 17.81 -6.31
CA ARG A 264 -18.36 18.50 -5.16
C ARG A 264 -17.27 18.96 -4.18
N GLN A 265 -17.40 20.17 -3.68
CA GLN A 265 -16.48 20.69 -2.66
C GLN A 265 -16.67 19.97 -1.32
N ASP A 266 -17.92 19.65 -0.96
CA ASP A 266 -18.35 19.04 0.29
C ASP A 266 -18.23 17.50 0.32
N LEU A 267 -17.52 16.89 -0.64
CA LEU A 267 -17.25 15.45 -0.64
C LEU A 267 -16.43 15.07 0.59
N CYS A 268 -17.02 14.34 1.54
CA CYS A 268 -16.48 14.10 2.87
C CYS A 268 -16.36 12.59 3.21
N GLU A 269 -16.26 11.74 2.21
CA GLU A 269 -16.10 10.29 2.43
C GLU A 269 -14.79 10.00 3.17
N GLN A 270 -14.86 9.15 4.19
CA GLN A 270 -13.71 8.69 4.96
C GLN A 270 -13.12 7.41 4.39
N LEU A 271 -13.92 6.63 3.66
CA LEU A 271 -13.50 5.42 2.97
C LEU A 271 -14.18 5.36 1.61
N MET A 272 -13.38 5.14 0.57
CA MET A 272 -13.87 4.84 -0.77
C MET A 272 -13.37 3.45 -1.18
N TYR A 273 -14.28 2.55 -1.44
CA TYR A 273 -13.98 1.23 -1.94
C TYR A 273 -14.35 1.10 -3.40
N PHE A 274 -13.44 0.59 -4.22
CA PHE A 274 -13.63 0.34 -5.64
C PHE A 274 -13.64 -1.16 -5.92
N TRP A 275 -14.72 -1.65 -6.52
CA TRP A 275 -14.88 -3.02 -6.98
C TRP A 275 -15.23 -2.99 -8.47
N CYS A 276 -14.22 -2.97 -9.34
CA CYS A 276 -14.44 -2.68 -10.74
C CYS A 276 -13.32 -3.26 -11.63
N HIS A 277 -13.44 -3.04 -12.93
CA HIS A 277 -12.40 -3.40 -13.87
C HIS A 277 -11.34 -2.29 -13.96
N GLY A 278 -10.06 -2.69 -13.81
CA GLY A 278 -8.91 -1.86 -14.13
C GLY A 278 -8.40 -2.18 -15.54
N HIS A 279 -7.89 -1.19 -16.24
CA HIS A 279 -7.20 -1.36 -17.52
C HIS A 279 -6.15 -0.27 -17.70
N PHE A 280 -5.18 -0.53 -18.54
CA PHE A 280 -4.17 0.47 -18.86
C PHE A 280 -4.53 1.23 -20.12
N VAL A 281 -4.48 2.55 -20.04
CA VAL A 281 -4.69 3.46 -21.18
C VAL A 281 -3.34 3.96 -21.66
N ALA A 282 -3.04 3.72 -22.94
CA ALA A 282 -1.85 4.25 -23.57
C ALA A 282 -1.97 5.77 -23.76
N ASN A 283 -0.95 6.51 -23.31
CA ASN A 283 -0.88 7.98 -23.42
C ASN A 283 0.27 8.38 -24.34
N GLY A 284 0.16 8.06 -25.62
CA GLY A 284 1.18 8.41 -26.62
C GLY A 284 2.54 7.79 -26.28
N SER A 285 3.58 8.61 -26.08
CA SER A 285 4.95 8.17 -25.72
C SER A 285 5.16 7.97 -24.21
N GLN A 286 4.16 8.25 -23.37
CA GLN A 286 4.26 8.06 -21.93
C GLN A 286 3.84 6.62 -21.54
N PRO A 287 4.31 6.10 -20.39
CA PRO A 287 3.86 4.82 -19.87
C PRO A 287 2.33 4.77 -19.76
N ALA A 288 1.75 3.62 -20.08
CA ALA A 288 0.31 3.42 -19.94
C ALA A 288 -0.13 3.61 -18.48
N SER A 289 -1.19 4.37 -18.27
CA SER A 289 -1.71 4.68 -16.93
C SER A 289 -2.91 3.80 -16.56
N LEU A 290 -2.98 3.38 -15.29
CA LEU A 290 -4.13 2.67 -14.75
C LEU A 290 -5.37 3.54 -14.81
N ALA A 291 -6.44 2.98 -15.33
CA ALA A 291 -7.77 3.57 -15.35
C ALA A 291 -8.81 2.55 -14.91
N LEU A 292 -9.89 3.03 -14.30
CA LEU A 292 -11.00 2.23 -13.81
C LEU A 292 -12.19 2.33 -14.75
N ARG A 293 -12.98 1.27 -14.81
CA ARG A 293 -14.26 1.23 -15.52
C ARG A 293 -15.37 0.75 -14.58
N LEU A 294 -16.42 1.53 -14.49
CA LEU A 294 -17.66 1.14 -13.84
C LEU A 294 -18.64 0.57 -14.88
N THR A 295 -19.88 0.34 -14.49
CA THR A 295 -20.91 -0.33 -15.31
C THR A 295 -21.12 0.29 -16.70
N ASP A 296 -20.99 1.61 -16.82
CA ASP A 296 -21.16 2.34 -18.09
C ASP A 296 -19.93 2.30 -19.01
N ASN A 297 -18.90 1.53 -18.68
CA ASN A 297 -17.65 1.35 -19.45
C ASN A 297 -16.85 2.63 -19.71
N LYS A 298 -17.18 3.74 -19.07
CA LYS A 298 -16.41 4.98 -19.21
C LYS A 298 -15.21 4.97 -18.27
N THR A 299 -14.11 5.44 -18.81
CA THR A 299 -12.81 5.45 -18.13
C THR A 299 -12.73 6.53 -17.06
N ILE A 300 -12.21 6.16 -15.90
CA ILE A 300 -11.86 7.04 -14.78
C ILE A 300 -10.35 6.85 -14.57
N ASP A 301 -9.60 7.88 -14.89
CA ASP A 301 -8.14 7.90 -14.79
C ASP A 301 -7.65 9.01 -13.86
N ALA A 302 -6.34 9.10 -13.71
CA ALA A 302 -5.70 10.13 -12.89
C ALA A 302 -6.05 11.55 -13.34
N GLN A 303 -6.18 11.78 -14.65
CA GLN A 303 -6.55 13.09 -15.19
C GLN A 303 -7.98 13.45 -14.80
N THR A 304 -8.90 12.50 -14.89
CA THR A 304 -10.31 12.68 -14.45
C THR A 304 -10.35 13.12 -12.98
N VAL A 305 -9.59 12.48 -12.08
CA VAL A 305 -9.54 12.85 -10.67
C VAL A 305 -8.99 14.26 -10.49
N ARG A 306 -7.83 14.56 -11.10
CA ARG A 306 -7.20 15.88 -11.00
C ARG A 306 -8.10 16.99 -11.51
N ASP A 307 -8.73 16.84 -12.68
CA ASP A 307 -9.61 17.85 -13.29
C ASP A 307 -10.81 18.18 -12.40
N ARG A 308 -11.34 17.19 -11.68
CA ARG A 308 -12.49 17.38 -10.79
C ARG A 308 -12.09 17.94 -9.43
N ARG A 309 -10.91 17.61 -8.93
CA ARG A 309 -10.47 18.01 -7.58
C ARG A 309 -9.58 19.25 -7.57
N ARG A 310 -8.86 19.57 -8.65
CA ARG A 310 -7.87 20.66 -8.74
C ARG A 310 -8.37 22.03 -8.25
N ARG A 311 -9.64 22.33 -8.42
CA ARG A 311 -10.23 23.60 -8.00
C ARG A 311 -10.47 23.74 -6.49
N PHE A 312 -10.41 22.62 -5.78
CA PHE A 312 -10.62 22.58 -4.33
C PHE A 312 -9.25 22.50 -3.65
N GLY A 313 -8.91 23.50 -2.88
CA GLY A 313 -7.65 23.55 -2.13
C GLY A 313 -7.66 22.67 -0.88
N SER A 314 -6.72 22.93 0.02
CA SER A 314 -6.54 22.21 1.29
C SER A 314 -7.74 22.25 2.24
N GLU A 315 -8.69 23.17 2.03
CA GLU A 315 -9.92 23.27 2.82
C GLU A 315 -11.00 22.23 2.44
N SER A 316 -10.77 21.48 1.35
CA SER A 316 -11.71 20.44 0.96
C SER A 316 -11.82 19.34 2.01
N PRO A 317 -13.05 18.85 2.37
CA PRO A 317 -13.24 17.72 3.27
C PRO A 317 -12.83 16.36 2.67
N PHE A 318 -12.37 16.31 1.44
CA PHE A 318 -11.99 15.10 0.75
C PHE A 318 -10.69 14.54 1.33
N GLN A 319 -10.80 13.61 2.26
CA GLN A 319 -9.69 12.92 2.90
C GLN A 319 -9.98 11.40 3.06
N PRO A 320 -10.46 10.71 2.03
CA PRO A 320 -10.75 9.30 2.16
C PRO A 320 -9.49 8.46 2.29
N PHE A 321 -9.60 7.33 2.98
CA PHE A 321 -8.76 6.18 2.67
C PHE A 321 -9.39 5.45 1.48
N VAL A 322 -8.58 5.05 0.50
CA VAL A 322 -9.09 4.45 -0.74
C VAL A 322 -8.61 3.01 -0.86
N VAL A 323 -9.52 2.08 -1.10
CA VAL A 323 -9.20 0.69 -1.43
C VAL A 323 -9.57 0.43 -2.90
N LEU A 324 -8.54 0.19 -3.72
CA LEU A 324 -8.70 -0.07 -5.15
C LEU A 324 -8.66 -1.57 -5.41
N ASN A 325 -9.81 -2.21 -5.49
CA ASN A 325 -9.91 -3.61 -5.89
C ASN A 325 -10.34 -3.69 -7.36
N ALA A 326 -9.40 -3.36 -8.25
CA ALA A 326 -9.64 -3.35 -9.68
C ALA A 326 -9.02 -4.61 -10.31
N CYS A 327 -9.88 -5.51 -10.81
CA CYS A 327 -9.45 -6.66 -11.58
C CYS A 327 -8.82 -6.18 -12.91
N HIS A 328 -7.68 -6.69 -13.30
CA HIS A 328 -6.82 -6.27 -14.43
C HIS A 328 -5.91 -5.08 -14.15
N ALA A 329 -5.50 -4.89 -12.92
CA ALA A 329 -4.45 -3.93 -12.58
C ALA A 329 -3.02 -4.40 -12.97
N GLY A 330 -2.90 -5.46 -13.77
CA GLY A 330 -1.60 -5.98 -14.21
C GLY A 330 -0.74 -4.94 -14.95
N VAL A 331 0.57 -4.99 -14.73
CA VAL A 331 1.52 -4.08 -15.40
C VAL A 331 1.62 -4.45 -16.88
N PRO A 332 1.41 -3.53 -17.84
CA PRO A 332 1.62 -3.78 -19.26
C PRO A 332 3.08 -4.18 -19.54
N GLU A 333 3.33 -4.91 -20.64
CA GLU A 333 4.68 -5.35 -21.04
C GLU A 333 5.71 -4.22 -21.16
N GLY A 334 5.27 -2.97 -21.33
CA GLY A 334 6.12 -1.77 -21.39
C GLY A 334 6.31 -1.03 -20.06
N GLY A 335 5.85 -1.58 -18.93
CA GLY A 335 5.84 -0.87 -17.66
C GLY A 335 4.65 0.10 -17.57
N GLY A 336 3.58 -0.29 -16.88
CA GLY A 336 2.48 0.62 -16.55
C GLY A 336 2.81 1.44 -15.31
N ASP A 337 2.31 2.66 -15.25
CA ASP A 337 2.46 3.48 -14.07
C ASP A 337 1.17 3.46 -13.25
N HIS A 338 1.07 2.53 -12.29
CA HIS A 338 0.01 2.48 -11.28
C HIS A 338 -0.02 3.75 -10.41
N LYS A 339 1.14 4.38 -10.33
CA LYS A 339 1.44 5.58 -9.58
C LYS A 339 0.48 6.72 -9.90
N PHE A 340 0.06 6.85 -11.15
CA PHE A 340 -0.72 8.02 -11.56
C PHE A 340 -2.08 8.11 -10.86
N LEU A 341 -2.84 7.02 -10.76
CA LEU A 341 -4.17 7.09 -10.15
C LEU A 341 -4.07 7.22 -8.62
N SER A 342 -3.22 6.42 -7.97
CA SER A 342 -2.98 6.52 -6.52
C SER A 342 -2.45 7.90 -6.14
N HIS A 343 -1.46 8.42 -6.88
CA HIS A 343 -0.93 9.77 -6.69
C HIS A 343 -1.98 10.84 -6.93
N ALA A 344 -2.78 10.74 -7.99
CA ALA A 344 -3.83 11.73 -8.25
C ALA A 344 -4.87 11.79 -7.13
N LEU A 345 -5.19 10.66 -6.51
CA LEU A 345 -6.06 10.59 -5.35
C LEU A 345 -5.41 11.22 -4.12
N ILE A 346 -4.13 10.90 -3.85
CA ILE A 346 -3.37 11.46 -2.71
C ILE A 346 -3.15 12.96 -2.89
N ASP A 347 -2.72 13.41 -4.07
CA ASP A 347 -2.57 14.84 -4.41
C ASP A 347 -3.90 15.62 -4.26
N SER A 348 -5.01 14.93 -4.42
CA SER A 348 -6.35 15.48 -4.26
C SER A 348 -6.84 15.48 -2.81
N GLY A 349 -6.07 14.89 -1.87
CA GLY A 349 -6.35 14.88 -0.45
C GLY A 349 -6.66 13.51 0.16
N ALA A 350 -6.63 12.40 -0.60
CA ALA A 350 -6.79 11.07 -0.01
C ALA A 350 -5.67 10.78 1.01
N ARG A 351 -6.03 10.22 2.15
CA ARG A 351 -5.11 9.89 3.25
C ARG A 351 -4.19 8.70 2.93
N GLY A 352 -4.61 7.84 2.02
CA GLY A 352 -3.85 6.68 1.56
C GLY A 352 -4.63 5.88 0.55
N VAL A 353 -3.93 5.04 -0.19
CA VAL A 353 -4.50 4.16 -1.20
C VAL A 353 -3.92 2.77 -1.04
N LEU A 354 -4.77 1.76 -0.87
CA LEU A 354 -4.40 0.35 -0.87
C LEU A 354 -4.89 -0.30 -2.16
N GLY A 355 -4.01 -0.99 -2.87
CA GLY A 355 -4.40 -1.68 -4.09
C GLY A 355 -3.42 -2.76 -4.54
N PRO A 356 -3.88 -3.72 -5.37
CA PRO A 356 -3.05 -4.80 -5.85
C PRO A 356 -2.04 -4.32 -6.90
N GLN A 357 -0.88 -4.96 -6.93
CA GLN A 357 0.22 -4.70 -7.86
C GLN A 357 0.17 -5.61 -9.09
N ILE A 358 -0.72 -6.59 -9.08
CA ILE A 358 -0.96 -7.53 -10.19
C ILE A 358 -2.46 -7.63 -10.43
N GLU A 359 -2.85 -8.24 -11.55
CA GLU A 359 -4.23 -8.69 -11.74
C GLU A 359 -4.63 -9.63 -10.59
N MET A 360 -5.74 -9.32 -9.93
CA MET A 360 -6.15 -10.08 -8.75
C MET A 360 -7.37 -10.96 -9.06
N PRO A 361 -7.34 -12.25 -8.68
CA PRO A 361 -8.51 -13.11 -8.78
C PRO A 361 -9.68 -12.53 -7.98
N GLN A 362 -10.88 -12.50 -8.59
CA GLN A 362 -12.06 -11.90 -7.95
C GLN A 362 -12.40 -12.52 -6.60
N ALA A 363 -12.31 -13.86 -6.49
CA ALA A 363 -12.56 -14.56 -5.24
C ALA A 363 -11.59 -14.10 -4.14
N PHE A 364 -10.29 -14.05 -4.45
CA PHE A 364 -9.27 -13.59 -3.50
C PHE A 364 -9.46 -12.11 -3.15
N ALA A 365 -9.73 -11.27 -4.15
CA ALA A 365 -9.93 -9.83 -3.96
C ALA A 365 -11.11 -9.53 -3.01
N ALA A 366 -12.22 -10.29 -3.12
CA ALA A 366 -13.36 -10.15 -2.23
C ALA A 366 -13.05 -10.58 -0.79
N GLU A 367 -12.33 -11.70 -0.60
CA GLU A 367 -11.93 -12.16 0.74
C GLU A 367 -10.92 -11.20 1.39
N TYR A 368 -9.93 -10.72 0.63
CA TYR A 368 -8.99 -9.72 1.13
C TYR A 368 -9.70 -8.44 1.55
N ALA A 369 -10.63 -7.95 0.71
CA ALA A 369 -11.40 -6.77 1.03
C ALA A 369 -12.27 -6.97 2.28
N LEU A 370 -12.93 -8.12 2.40
CA LEU A 370 -13.78 -8.43 3.54
C LEU A 370 -12.99 -8.42 4.86
N GLU A 371 -11.83 -9.09 4.87
CA GLU A 371 -10.95 -9.14 6.03
C GLU A 371 -10.41 -7.74 6.38
N PHE A 372 -9.90 -7.01 5.39
CA PHE A 372 -9.36 -5.67 5.59
C PHE A 372 -10.45 -4.68 6.06
N LEU A 373 -11.57 -4.61 5.34
CA LEU A 373 -12.61 -3.62 5.61
C LEU A 373 -13.35 -3.88 6.93
N THR A 374 -13.55 -5.15 7.30
CA THR A 374 -14.12 -5.50 8.60
C THR A 374 -13.29 -4.90 9.74
N ARG A 375 -11.97 -5.04 9.69
CA ARG A 375 -11.06 -4.49 10.70
C ARG A 375 -10.95 -2.98 10.62
N TYR A 376 -10.84 -2.42 9.43
CA TYR A 376 -10.69 -0.99 9.22
C TYR A 376 -11.91 -0.20 9.71
N LEU A 377 -13.13 -0.71 9.46
CA LEU A 377 -14.37 -0.10 9.90
C LEU A 377 -14.58 -0.14 11.43
N HIS A 378 -13.86 -0.98 12.17
CA HIS A 378 -13.81 -0.91 13.62
C HIS A 378 -13.09 0.34 14.16
N GLY A 379 -12.17 0.92 13.38
CA GLY A 379 -11.47 2.17 13.72
C GLY A 379 -10.37 2.05 14.77
N THR A 380 -10.05 0.84 15.27
CA THR A 380 -9.04 0.62 16.31
C THR A 380 -7.62 0.41 15.77
N GLU A 381 -7.50 -0.17 14.58
CA GLU A 381 -6.24 -0.49 13.94
C GLU A 381 -5.91 0.50 12.82
N THR A 382 -4.63 0.67 12.52
CA THR A 382 -4.20 1.47 11.36
C THR A 382 -4.26 0.65 10.08
N ALA A 383 -4.34 1.32 8.93
CA ALA A 383 -4.33 0.65 7.63
C ALA A 383 -3.05 -0.18 7.41
N GLY A 384 -1.90 0.29 7.93
CA GLY A 384 -0.64 -0.45 7.88
C GLY A 384 -0.67 -1.73 8.71
N ASP A 385 -1.20 -1.66 9.97
CA ASP A 385 -1.35 -2.83 10.83
C ASP A 385 -2.25 -3.88 10.18
N ILE A 386 -3.40 -3.43 9.64
CA ILE A 386 -4.38 -4.32 9.01
C ILE A 386 -3.81 -4.95 7.74
N ALA A 387 -3.22 -4.16 6.83
CA ALA A 387 -2.67 -4.67 5.57
C ALA A 387 -1.60 -5.73 5.82
N HIS A 388 -0.69 -5.48 6.77
CA HIS A 388 0.35 -6.43 7.16
C HIS A 388 -0.24 -7.71 7.77
N ALA A 389 -1.17 -7.57 8.72
CA ALA A 389 -1.79 -8.72 9.38
C ALA A 389 -2.63 -9.56 8.42
N VAL A 390 -3.36 -8.93 7.47
CA VAL A 390 -4.14 -9.62 6.45
C VAL A 390 -3.22 -10.37 5.47
N ALA A 391 -2.13 -9.74 5.01
CA ALA A 391 -1.16 -10.40 4.14
C ALA A 391 -0.56 -11.65 4.82
N ARG A 392 -0.18 -11.55 6.09
CA ARG A 392 0.31 -12.69 6.89
C ARG A 392 -0.75 -13.76 7.11
N HIS A 393 -1.99 -13.37 7.38
CA HIS A 393 -3.09 -14.32 7.54
C HIS A 393 -3.25 -15.20 6.31
N PHE A 394 -3.30 -14.62 5.10
CA PHE A 394 -3.41 -15.40 3.87
C PHE A 394 -2.18 -16.29 3.64
N ALA A 395 -0.98 -15.77 3.86
CA ALA A 395 0.25 -16.54 3.68
C ALA A 395 0.38 -17.68 4.71
N ASP A 396 0.33 -17.37 6.00
CA ASP A 396 0.64 -18.30 7.08
C ASP A 396 -0.50 -19.32 7.32
N THR A 397 -1.77 -18.87 7.18
CA THR A 397 -2.95 -19.69 7.53
C THR A 397 -3.53 -20.39 6.31
N LEU A 398 -3.56 -19.71 5.15
CA LEU A 398 -4.19 -20.25 3.94
C LEU A 398 -3.17 -20.66 2.87
N HIS A 399 -1.88 -20.56 3.17
CA HIS A 399 -0.76 -20.82 2.26
C HIS A 399 -0.83 -20.02 0.94
N ASN A 400 -1.55 -18.90 0.93
CA ASN A 400 -1.77 -18.09 -0.25
C ASN A 400 -0.99 -16.76 -0.17
N PRO A 401 0.06 -16.58 -0.98
CA PRO A 401 0.89 -15.39 -0.92
C PRO A 401 0.27 -14.15 -1.58
N LEU A 402 -0.89 -14.26 -2.24
CA LEU A 402 -1.49 -13.13 -2.99
C LEU A 402 -1.78 -11.90 -2.11
N GLY A 403 -1.90 -12.06 -0.79
CA GLY A 403 -1.98 -10.93 0.14
C GLY A 403 -0.76 -10.00 0.08
N LEU A 404 0.42 -10.54 -0.24
CA LEU A 404 1.68 -9.80 -0.43
C LEU A 404 1.70 -8.97 -1.71
N ALA A 405 0.78 -9.21 -2.64
CA ALA A 405 0.66 -8.41 -3.85
C ALA A 405 -0.16 -7.12 -3.66
N TYR A 406 -0.64 -6.82 -2.46
CA TYR A 406 -1.25 -5.52 -2.14
C TYR A 406 -0.19 -4.55 -1.62
N ALA A 407 -0.20 -3.34 -2.14
CA ALA A 407 0.69 -2.26 -1.71
C ALA A 407 -0.11 -1.09 -1.14
N LEU A 408 0.41 -0.52 -0.07
CA LEU A 408 -0.10 0.68 0.56
C LEU A 408 0.69 1.89 0.06
N HIS A 409 0.01 2.79 -0.64
CA HIS A 409 0.53 4.07 -1.09
C HIS A 409 0.08 5.16 -0.11
N HIS A 410 0.98 5.60 0.75
CA HIS A 410 0.72 6.52 1.84
C HIS A 410 -0.32 5.98 2.85
N GLY A 411 -0.41 6.58 4.04
CA GLY A 411 -1.49 6.33 4.98
C GLY A 411 -1.30 5.11 5.89
N MET A 412 -0.06 4.69 6.14
CA MET A 412 0.23 3.59 7.08
C MET A 412 -0.43 3.82 8.45
N ASP A 413 -0.49 5.07 8.90
CA ASP A 413 -1.09 5.48 10.19
C ASP A 413 -2.59 5.78 10.12
N THR A 414 -3.17 5.70 8.92
CA THR A 414 -4.58 6.06 8.73
C THR A 414 -5.49 5.02 9.38
N ARG A 415 -6.45 5.51 10.12
CA ARG A 415 -7.55 4.72 10.70
C ARG A 415 -8.88 5.40 10.44
N LEU A 416 -9.97 4.66 10.52
CA LEU A 416 -11.29 5.25 10.49
C LEU A 416 -11.55 5.92 11.83
N GLU A 417 -11.71 7.24 11.83
CA GLU A 417 -12.02 8.01 13.03
C GLU A 417 -13.53 7.99 13.29
N ARG A 418 -13.93 7.76 14.53
CA ARG A 418 -15.31 7.84 15.04
C ARG A 418 -15.36 8.76 16.25
N ALA A 419 -16.43 9.53 16.40
CA ALA A 419 -16.59 10.47 17.51
C ALA A 419 -16.51 9.79 18.90
N ASP A 420 -17.01 8.56 19.03
CA ASP A 420 -17.05 7.83 20.30
C ASP A 420 -15.70 7.27 20.77
N ALA A 421 -14.67 7.25 19.91
CA ALA A 421 -13.35 6.70 20.26
C ALA A 421 -12.58 7.61 21.26
N HIS A 422 -12.98 8.87 21.42
CA HIS A 422 -12.30 9.82 22.30
C HIS A 422 -12.81 9.84 23.75
N THR A 423 -13.95 9.21 24.06
CA THR A 423 -14.54 9.26 25.41
C THR A 423 -14.13 8.09 26.31
N SER A 424 -13.58 7.00 25.79
CA SER A 424 -13.24 5.84 26.61
C SER A 424 -11.85 5.87 27.26
N ASP A 425 -10.92 6.71 26.79
CA ASP A 425 -9.55 6.77 27.34
C ASP A 425 -9.35 7.87 28.42
N ALA A 426 -10.33 8.76 28.62
CA ALA A 426 -10.22 9.83 29.62
C ALA A 426 -10.57 9.37 31.07
N GLY A 427 -10.87 8.11 31.30
CA GLY A 427 -11.39 7.58 32.54
C GLY A 427 -10.44 6.76 33.43
N GLN A 428 -9.18 6.55 33.04
CA GLN A 428 -8.17 5.96 33.94
C GLN A 428 -7.26 7.03 34.55
N GLU A 429 -7.82 7.85 35.43
CA GLU A 429 -7.01 8.56 36.44
C GLU A 429 -6.34 7.51 37.32
N VAL A 430 -5.03 7.43 37.23
CA VAL A 430 -4.20 6.71 38.19
C VAL A 430 -4.27 7.46 39.50
N ALA A 431 -5.01 6.91 40.47
CA ALA A 431 -4.87 7.30 41.85
C ALA A 431 -3.46 6.90 42.33
N VAL A 432 -2.66 7.88 42.70
CA VAL A 432 -1.40 7.74 43.42
C VAL A 432 -1.71 7.65 44.91
#